data_a28bf717e9472295a584c6a536733486
#
_entry.id   a28bf717e9472295a584c6a536733486
#
_cell.length_a   1.000
_cell.length_b   1.000
_cell.length_c   1.000
_cell.angle_alpha   90.00
_cell.angle_beta   90.00
_cell.angle_gamma   90.00
#
_symmetry.space_group_name_H-M   'P 1'
#
loop_
_entity.id
_entity.type
_entity.pdbx_description
1 polymer ?
#
loop_
_entity_poly.entity_id
_entity_poly.type
_entity_poly.pdbx_seq_one_letter_code
_entity_poly.pdbx_strand_id
1 'polypeptide(L)'
;MRNLFTILISFFFFYSSAQTKLYVSPEADEYVAATKTIAIVPLKVEIKMRPKQLKDFTSEQITDMELDEAYNIQKSMYSWFLNKKKKGKLLVNIQSPKKTNKLLKDAGIDPNISHEELASDLSGILGVEAIITGTFETNKPMSNAAAIGLALLGVGGATQNVTLNLDIIHKDDEIVVNYLKNIKGGLGSSTDDIINVLMRKTARRIPYTD
;
A
#
# COMPACT_ATOMS: atom_id res chain seq x y z
N MET A 1 11.19 -53.17 36.88
CA MET A 1 10.91 -51.77 37.13
C MET A 1 11.32 -51.00 35.85
N ARG A 2 10.37 -50.62 35.05
CA ARG A 2 10.59 -50.06 33.72
C ARG A 2 10.22 -48.56 33.77
N ASN A 3 11.25 -47.69 33.79
CA ASN A 3 11.07 -46.24 33.86
C ASN A 3 10.55 -45.75 32.52
N LEU A 4 9.32 -45.26 32.53
CA LEU A 4 8.72 -44.50 31.40
C LEU A 4 9.26 -43.08 31.48
N PHE A 5 10.13 -42.72 30.53
CA PHE A 5 10.60 -41.34 30.33
C PHE A 5 9.57 -40.65 29.46
N THR A 6 8.69 -39.87 30.08
CA THR A 6 7.72 -39.03 29.35
C THR A 6 8.41 -37.76 28.89
N ILE A 7 8.75 -37.68 27.59
CA ILE A 7 9.26 -36.46 26.97
C ILE A 7 8.08 -35.52 26.74
N LEU A 8 7.97 -34.51 27.58
CA LEU A 8 7.03 -33.39 27.40
C LEU A 8 7.59 -32.44 26.31
N ILE A 9 7.16 -32.64 25.07
CA ILE A 9 7.48 -31.72 23.98
C ILE A 9 6.61 -30.49 24.16
N SER A 10 7.18 -29.44 24.76
CA SER A 10 6.58 -28.11 24.80
C SER A 10 6.63 -27.49 23.41
N PHE A 11 5.50 -27.53 22.69
CA PHE A 11 5.30 -26.78 21.46
C PHE A 11 5.23 -25.29 21.83
N PHE A 12 6.36 -24.60 21.73
CA PHE A 12 6.38 -23.15 21.70
C PHE A 12 5.77 -22.69 20.38
N PHE A 13 4.49 -22.36 20.40
CA PHE A 13 3.86 -21.62 19.32
C PHE A 13 4.43 -20.20 19.32
N PHE A 14 5.41 -19.96 18.46
CA PHE A 14 5.82 -18.58 18.13
C PHE A 14 4.66 -17.90 17.39
N TYR A 15 3.83 -17.18 18.12
CA TYR A 15 2.88 -16.26 17.53
C TYR A 15 3.68 -15.13 16.86
N SER A 16 3.94 -15.26 15.57
CA SER A 16 4.44 -14.16 14.76
C SER A 16 3.32 -13.13 14.66
N SER A 17 3.32 -12.17 15.57
CA SER A 17 2.39 -11.04 15.55
C SER A 17 2.73 -10.16 14.35
N ALA A 18 2.03 -10.36 13.25
CA ALA A 18 2.03 -9.39 12.17
C ALA A 18 1.38 -8.11 12.73
N GLN A 19 2.19 -7.14 13.11
CA GLN A 19 1.71 -5.88 13.71
C GLN A 19 0.79 -5.18 12.71
N THR A 20 -0.45 -5.02 13.12
CA THR A 20 -1.45 -4.20 12.42
C THR A 20 -1.86 -3.11 13.38
N LYS A 21 -1.69 -1.85 12.98
CA LYS A 21 -2.27 -0.71 13.71
C LYS A 21 -3.35 -0.13 12.81
N LEU A 22 -4.49 0.14 13.38
CA LEU A 22 -5.61 0.76 12.70
C LEU A 22 -6.16 1.87 13.60
N TYR A 23 -6.23 3.05 13.03
CA TYR A 23 -7.01 4.15 13.54
C TYR A 23 -8.19 4.39 12.59
N VAL A 24 -9.37 4.57 13.15
CA VAL A 24 -10.55 5.05 12.44
C VAL A 24 -11.07 6.22 13.26
N SER A 25 -11.32 7.35 12.61
CA SER A 25 -11.87 8.53 13.26
C SER A 25 -13.20 8.18 13.93
N PRO A 26 -13.49 8.70 15.14
CA PRO A 26 -14.83 8.58 15.74
C PRO A 26 -15.95 9.16 14.87
N GLU A 27 -15.62 10.14 14.01
CA GLU A 27 -16.53 10.82 13.08
C GLU A 27 -16.49 10.23 11.67
N ALA A 28 -15.90 9.03 11.51
CA ALA A 28 -15.71 8.42 10.19
C ALA A 28 -17.03 8.27 9.39
N ASP A 29 -18.13 7.97 10.07
CA ASP A 29 -19.44 7.84 9.41
C ASP A 29 -19.92 9.18 8.80
N GLU A 30 -19.63 10.30 9.45
CA GLU A 30 -19.97 11.65 8.95
C GLU A 30 -19.13 11.98 7.71
N TYR A 31 -17.82 11.69 7.75
CA TYR A 31 -16.92 11.88 6.61
C TYR A 31 -17.31 10.98 5.44
N VAL A 32 -17.70 9.72 5.70
CA VAL A 32 -18.18 8.81 4.65
C VAL A 32 -19.45 9.35 4.00
N ALA A 33 -20.41 9.83 4.81
CA ALA A 33 -21.65 10.40 4.30
C ALA A 33 -21.43 11.68 3.48
N ALA A 34 -20.42 12.48 3.83
CA ALA A 34 -20.03 13.70 3.10
C ALA A 34 -19.22 13.43 1.83
N THR A 35 -18.64 12.23 1.70
CA THR A 35 -17.74 11.86 0.59
C THR A 35 -18.54 11.28 -0.58
N LYS A 36 -18.45 11.88 -1.76
CA LYS A 36 -19.00 11.34 -3.01
C LYS A 36 -17.96 10.58 -3.82
N THR A 37 -16.74 11.10 -3.86
CA THR A 37 -15.66 10.56 -4.68
C THR A 37 -14.35 10.58 -3.90
N ILE A 38 -13.60 9.49 -3.99
CA ILE A 38 -12.24 9.39 -3.47
C ILE A 38 -11.24 9.24 -4.61
N ALA A 39 -10.01 9.70 -4.42
CA ALA A 39 -8.89 9.46 -5.33
C ALA A 39 -7.77 8.71 -4.62
N ILE A 40 -7.07 7.84 -5.35
CA ILE A 40 -5.82 7.24 -4.88
C ILE A 40 -4.70 8.07 -5.48
N VAL A 41 -3.92 8.73 -4.64
CA VAL A 41 -2.69 9.43 -5.04
C VAL A 41 -1.56 8.38 -5.09
N PRO A 42 -0.57 8.50 -6.01
CA PRO A 42 0.61 7.64 -5.96
C PRO A 42 1.23 7.65 -4.57
N LEU A 43 1.44 6.46 -3.99
CA LEU A 43 2.06 6.35 -2.68
C LEU A 43 3.56 6.65 -2.79
N LYS A 44 4.18 7.17 -1.73
CA LYS A 44 5.63 7.15 -1.64
C LYS A 44 6.11 5.71 -1.54
N VAL A 45 6.93 5.29 -2.47
CA VAL A 45 7.58 3.98 -2.43
C VAL A 45 9.03 4.15 -2.01
N GLU A 46 9.50 3.24 -1.18
CA GLU A 46 10.90 3.15 -0.78
C GLU A 46 11.37 1.69 -0.94
N ILE A 47 12.34 1.48 -1.81
CA ILE A 47 12.92 0.17 -2.07
C ILE A 47 14.22 0.04 -1.26
N LYS A 48 14.15 -0.58 -0.08
CA LYS A 48 15.29 -0.77 0.84
C LYS A 48 16.21 -1.88 0.37
N MET A 49 17.03 -1.61 -0.63
CA MET A 49 18.05 -2.54 -1.12
C MET A 49 19.24 -2.65 -0.17
N ARG A 50 19.92 -3.82 -0.18
CA ARG A 50 21.17 -4.00 0.57
C ARG A 50 22.28 -3.15 -0.06
N PRO A 51 23.28 -2.69 0.71
CA PRO A 51 24.39 -1.84 0.19
C PRO A 51 25.13 -2.47 -1.01
N LYS A 52 25.20 -3.80 -1.08
CA LYS A 52 25.84 -4.51 -2.19
C LYS A 52 25.03 -4.40 -3.49
N GLN A 53 23.70 -4.38 -3.38
CA GLN A 53 22.77 -4.25 -4.51
C GLN A 53 22.69 -2.81 -5.01
N LEU A 54 22.76 -1.83 -4.08
CA LEU A 54 22.76 -0.40 -4.42
C LEU A 54 23.90 0.01 -5.34
N LYS A 55 25.03 -0.71 -5.32
CA LYS A 55 26.18 -0.41 -6.19
C LYS A 55 25.90 -0.64 -7.68
N ASP A 56 24.89 -1.44 -7.99
CA ASP A 56 24.53 -1.82 -9.36
C ASP A 56 23.52 -0.86 -10.00
N PHE A 57 23.03 0.15 -9.22
CA PHE A 57 22.02 1.11 -9.66
C PHE A 57 22.44 2.55 -9.40
N THR A 58 22.08 3.45 -10.30
CA THR A 58 22.15 4.89 -10.06
C THR A 58 20.96 5.36 -9.20
N SER A 59 21.08 6.52 -8.55
CA SER A 59 19.96 7.11 -7.80
C SER A 59 18.74 7.36 -8.69
N GLU A 60 18.95 7.77 -9.93
CA GLU A 60 17.88 7.98 -10.93
C GLU A 60 17.13 6.67 -11.23
N GLN A 61 17.87 5.57 -11.47
CA GLN A 61 17.25 4.27 -11.70
C GLN A 61 16.43 3.78 -10.50
N ILE A 62 16.88 4.07 -9.27
CA ILE A 62 16.13 3.73 -8.06
C ILE A 62 14.85 4.55 -8.01
N THR A 63 14.93 5.87 -8.24
CA THR A 63 13.75 6.75 -8.27
C THR A 63 12.74 6.33 -9.33
N ASP A 64 13.19 5.96 -10.52
CA ASP A 64 12.32 5.45 -11.59
C ASP A 64 11.63 4.14 -11.18
N MET A 65 12.36 3.21 -10.55
CA MET A 65 11.77 1.97 -10.03
C MET A 65 10.73 2.23 -8.94
N GLU A 66 10.98 3.17 -8.04
CA GLU A 66 10.06 3.56 -6.97
C GLU A 66 8.78 4.19 -7.53
N LEU A 67 8.92 5.05 -8.55
CA LEU A 67 7.79 5.67 -9.23
C LEU A 67 6.95 4.65 -10.01
N ASP A 68 7.57 3.75 -10.75
CA ASP A 68 6.88 2.66 -11.44
C ASP A 68 6.10 1.79 -10.45
N GLU A 69 6.69 1.49 -9.30
CA GLU A 69 6.04 0.73 -8.25
C GLU A 69 4.85 1.48 -7.65
N ALA A 70 4.97 2.81 -7.42
CA ALA A 70 3.88 3.66 -6.95
C ALA A 70 2.67 3.60 -7.87
N TYR A 71 2.88 3.66 -9.19
CA TYR A 71 1.81 3.54 -10.18
C TYR A 71 1.21 2.13 -10.23
N ASN A 72 2.01 1.09 -10.07
CA ASN A 72 1.52 -0.29 -10.02
C ASN A 72 0.64 -0.52 -8.78
N ILE A 73 1.07 -0.04 -7.62
CA ILE A 73 0.30 -0.09 -6.36
C ILE A 73 -1.03 0.66 -6.53
N GLN A 74 -0.98 1.90 -7.04
CA GLN A 74 -2.16 2.71 -7.29
C GLN A 74 -3.17 1.98 -8.18
N LYS A 75 -2.70 1.38 -9.28
CA LYS A 75 -3.52 0.61 -10.22
C LYS A 75 -4.12 -0.64 -9.58
N SER A 76 -3.34 -1.38 -8.80
CA SER A 76 -3.79 -2.58 -8.09
C SER A 76 -4.85 -2.24 -7.04
N MET A 77 -4.65 -1.16 -6.27
CA MET A 77 -5.63 -0.65 -5.31
C MET A 77 -6.93 -0.23 -6.01
N TYR A 78 -6.82 0.52 -7.12
CA TYR A 78 -7.98 0.92 -7.91
C TYR A 78 -8.78 -0.29 -8.42
N SER A 79 -8.10 -1.31 -8.95
CA SER A 79 -8.72 -2.55 -9.43
C SER A 79 -9.48 -3.26 -8.31
N TRP A 80 -8.94 -3.23 -7.11
CA TRP A 80 -9.58 -3.80 -5.94
C TRP A 80 -10.87 -3.04 -5.57
N PHE A 81 -10.85 -1.69 -5.55
CA PHE A 81 -12.05 -0.87 -5.32
C PHE A 81 -13.11 -1.10 -6.41
N LEU A 82 -12.71 -1.25 -7.68
CA LEU A 82 -13.62 -1.61 -8.75
C LEU A 82 -14.31 -2.98 -8.51
N ASN A 83 -13.58 -3.95 -7.98
CA ASN A 83 -14.17 -5.23 -7.59
C ASN A 83 -15.19 -5.08 -6.45
N LYS A 84 -14.95 -4.18 -5.50
CA LYS A 84 -15.92 -3.84 -4.45
C LYS A 84 -17.15 -3.14 -5.05
N LYS A 85 -16.94 -2.19 -5.95
CA LYS A 85 -18.02 -1.50 -6.67
C LYS A 85 -18.90 -2.48 -7.45
N LYS A 86 -18.30 -3.42 -8.17
CA LYS A 86 -19.02 -4.49 -8.89
C LYS A 86 -19.90 -5.33 -7.97
N LYS A 87 -19.52 -5.50 -6.73
CA LYS A 87 -20.27 -6.25 -5.71
C LYS A 87 -21.28 -5.40 -4.94
N GLY A 88 -21.45 -4.12 -5.29
CA GLY A 88 -22.32 -3.19 -4.56
C GLY A 88 -21.82 -2.85 -3.15
N LYS A 89 -20.53 -3.06 -2.89
CA LYS A 89 -19.91 -2.90 -1.57
C LYS A 89 -18.99 -1.68 -1.46
N LEU A 90 -19.05 -0.76 -2.38
CA LEU A 90 -18.33 0.51 -2.32
C LEU A 90 -19.34 1.64 -2.18
N LEU A 91 -19.25 2.38 -1.10
CA LEU A 91 -20.22 3.44 -0.72
C LEU A 91 -19.97 4.75 -1.47
N VAL A 92 -18.77 4.91 -2.07
CA VAL A 92 -18.33 6.13 -2.75
C VAL A 92 -17.90 5.82 -4.20
N ASN A 93 -17.75 6.85 -5.03
CA ASN A 93 -17.09 6.68 -6.32
C ASN A 93 -15.58 6.72 -6.14
N ILE A 94 -14.86 6.07 -7.06
CA ILE A 94 -13.40 6.13 -7.09
C ILE A 94 -12.93 6.75 -8.40
N GLN A 95 -12.06 7.75 -8.31
CA GLN A 95 -11.46 8.39 -9.47
C GLN A 95 -10.42 7.46 -10.10
N SER A 96 -10.38 7.41 -11.44
CA SER A 96 -9.41 6.54 -12.14
C SER A 96 -7.99 7.06 -12.00
N PRO A 97 -6.96 6.18 -11.87
CA PRO A 97 -5.56 6.58 -11.82
C PRO A 97 -5.13 7.50 -12.97
N LYS A 98 -5.62 7.21 -14.18
CA LYS A 98 -5.34 8.05 -15.36
C LYS A 98 -5.79 9.50 -15.17
N LYS A 99 -7.00 9.71 -14.61
CA LYS A 99 -7.52 11.06 -14.36
C LYS A 99 -6.73 11.71 -13.22
N THR A 100 -6.53 11.01 -12.10
CA THR A 100 -5.76 11.51 -10.96
C THR A 100 -4.37 11.96 -11.39
N ASN A 101 -3.61 11.09 -12.06
CA ASN A 101 -2.22 11.36 -12.42
C ASN A 101 -2.12 12.48 -13.48
N LYS A 102 -3.11 12.59 -14.38
CA LYS A 102 -3.17 13.72 -15.33
C LYS A 102 -3.38 15.05 -14.59
N LEU A 103 -4.33 15.11 -13.65
CA LEU A 103 -4.62 16.33 -12.90
C LEU A 103 -3.43 16.77 -12.03
N LEU A 104 -2.76 15.83 -11.35
CA LEU A 104 -1.53 16.11 -10.60
C LEU A 104 -0.45 16.68 -11.51
N LYS A 105 -0.21 16.04 -12.66
CA LYS A 105 0.77 16.51 -13.64
C LYS A 105 0.44 17.91 -14.18
N ASP A 106 -0.84 18.16 -14.54
CA ASP A 106 -1.29 19.46 -15.05
C ASP A 106 -1.13 20.57 -13.99
N ALA A 107 -1.22 20.22 -12.71
CA ALA A 107 -0.97 21.12 -11.58
C ALA A 107 0.52 21.26 -11.20
N GLY A 108 1.43 20.53 -11.86
CA GLY A 108 2.86 20.56 -11.57
C GLY A 108 3.27 19.78 -10.30
N ILE A 109 2.39 18.94 -9.78
CA ILE A 109 2.69 18.12 -8.60
C ILE A 109 3.55 16.91 -9.03
N ASP A 110 4.72 16.79 -8.42
CA ASP A 110 5.59 15.63 -8.60
C ASP A 110 5.01 14.42 -7.84
N PRO A 111 4.76 13.29 -8.52
CA PRO A 111 4.25 12.08 -7.87
C PRO A 111 5.11 11.56 -6.71
N ASN A 112 6.43 11.79 -6.74
CA ASN A 112 7.34 11.33 -5.69
C ASN A 112 7.14 12.06 -4.36
N ILE A 113 6.66 13.30 -4.39
CA ILE A 113 6.42 14.14 -3.21
C ILE A 113 4.94 14.46 -2.99
N SER A 114 4.04 13.96 -3.82
CA SER A 114 2.60 14.22 -3.70
C SER A 114 2.01 13.82 -2.35
N HIS A 115 2.66 12.92 -1.62
CA HIS A 115 2.28 12.50 -0.27
C HIS A 115 2.65 13.54 0.81
N GLU A 116 3.44 14.57 0.48
CA GLU A 116 3.82 15.68 1.37
C GLU A 116 2.84 16.86 1.25
N GLU A 117 2.02 16.88 0.21
CA GLU A 117 1.01 17.92 0.00
C GLU A 117 -0.17 17.74 0.94
N LEU A 118 -0.82 18.85 1.31
CA LEU A 118 -2.05 18.81 2.10
C LEU A 118 -3.18 18.12 1.34
N ALA A 119 -4.00 17.37 2.04
CA ALA A 119 -5.13 16.69 1.44
C ALA A 119 -6.17 17.67 0.91
N SER A 120 -6.35 18.82 1.55
CA SER A 120 -7.19 19.93 1.10
C SER A 120 -6.77 20.42 -0.28
N ASP A 121 -5.47 20.64 -0.51
CA ASP A 121 -4.94 21.13 -1.78
C ASP A 121 -5.08 20.08 -2.88
N LEU A 122 -4.68 18.83 -2.59
CA LEU A 122 -4.83 17.72 -3.53
C LEU A 122 -6.30 17.45 -3.87
N SER A 123 -7.18 17.50 -2.88
CA SER A 123 -8.62 17.29 -3.10
C SER A 123 -9.21 18.38 -4.00
N GLY A 124 -8.77 19.62 -3.83
CA GLY A 124 -9.14 20.75 -4.70
C GLY A 124 -8.68 20.54 -6.15
N ILE A 125 -7.41 20.16 -6.36
CA ILE A 125 -6.84 19.86 -7.68
C ILE A 125 -7.56 18.68 -8.35
N LEU A 126 -7.83 17.62 -7.59
CA LEU A 126 -8.42 16.39 -8.10
C LEU A 126 -9.94 16.44 -8.24
N GLY A 127 -10.61 17.42 -7.59
CA GLY A 127 -12.07 17.52 -7.55
C GLY A 127 -12.71 16.35 -6.83
N VAL A 128 -12.20 15.99 -5.65
CA VAL A 128 -12.68 14.87 -4.81
C VAL A 128 -12.83 15.33 -3.35
N GLU A 129 -13.58 14.57 -2.56
CA GLU A 129 -13.81 14.89 -1.14
C GLU A 129 -12.83 14.20 -0.19
N ALA A 130 -12.17 13.12 -0.64
CA ALA A 130 -11.14 12.46 0.15
C ALA A 130 -10.06 11.86 -0.76
N ILE A 131 -8.86 11.71 -0.22
CA ILE A 131 -7.74 11.07 -0.88
C ILE A 131 -7.25 9.84 -0.10
N ILE A 132 -6.71 8.89 -0.83
CA ILE A 132 -5.93 7.77 -0.29
C ILE A 132 -4.48 8.05 -0.64
N THR A 133 -3.64 8.16 0.38
CA THR A 133 -2.20 8.41 0.25
C THR A 133 -1.43 7.53 1.23
N GLY A 134 -0.11 7.69 1.34
CA GLY A 134 0.71 6.99 2.31
C GLY A 134 2.06 6.54 1.78
N THR A 135 2.67 5.59 2.49
CA THR A 135 4.00 5.08 2.18
C THR A 135 3.99 3.56 2.01
N PHE A 136 4.82 3.09 1.11
CA PHE A 136 5.02 1.67 0.85
C PHE A 136 6.51 1.36 0.83
N GLU A 137 6.97 0.63 1.84
CA GLU A 137 8.36 0.20 1.92
C GLU A 137 8.47 -1.28 1.55
N THR A 138 9.47 -1.62 0.75
CA THR A 138 9.78 -3.00 0.39
C THR A 138 11.28 -3.24 0.34
N ASN A 139 11.71 -4.45 0.65
CA ASN A 139 13.13 -4.84 0.50
C ASN A 139 13.45 -5.40 -0.89
N LYS A 140 12.47 -5.43 -1.79
CA LYS A 140 12.59 -5.86 -3.19
C LYS A 140 11.60 -5.11 -4.05
N PRO A 141 12.00 -4.62 -5.23
CA PRO A 141 11.04 -4.17 -6.22
C PRO A 141 10.12 -5.32 -6.61
N MET A 142 8.87 -4.98 -6.84
CA MET A 142 7.80 -5.95 -7.13
C MET A 142 7.36 -5.89 -8.59
N SER A 143 7.70 -4.82 -9.32
CA SER A 143 7.44 -4.73 -10.76
C SER A 143 8.27 -5.75 -11.54
N ASN A 144 7.67 -6.34 -12.58
CA ASN A 144 8.34 -7.36 -13.39
C ASN A 144 9.65 -6.86 -14.02
N ALA A 145 9.71 -5.59 -14.44
CA ALA A 145 10.90 -5.01 -15.04
C ALA A 145 12.06 -4.91 -14.05
N ALA A 146 11.80 -4.41 -12.84
CA ALA A 146 12.79 -4.32 -11.79
C ALA A 146 13.16 -5.71 -11.21
N ALA A 147 12.19 -6.64 -11.13
CA ALA A 147 12.42 -8.01 -10.68
C ALA A 147 13.35 -8.79 -11.64
N ILE A 148 13.21 -8.57 -12.95
CA ILE A 148 14.11 -9.18 -13.96
C ILE A 148 15.53 -8.63 -13.81
N GLY A 149 15.70 -7.32 -13.63
CA GLY A 149 17.01 -6.71 -13.41
C GLY A 149 17.71 -7.30 -12.18
N LEU A 150 17.00 -7.45 -11.07
CA LEU A 150 17.53 -8.03 -9.84
C LEU A 150 17.76 -9.54 -9.92
N ALA A 151 16.95 -10.28 -10.67
CA ALA A 151 17.16 -11.72 -10.91
C ALA A 151 18.46 -11.98 -11.67
N LEU A 152 18.81 -11.12 -12.64
CA LEU A 152 20.08 -11.19 -13.37
C LEU A 152 21.29 -10.93 -12.46
N LEU A 153 21.10 -10.20 -11.37
CA LEU A 153 22.12 -9.91 -10.35
C LEU A 153 22.17 -10.99 -9.25
N GLY A 154 21.47 -12.11 -9.41
CA GLY A 154 21.50 -13.21 -8.44
C GLY A 154 20.73 -12.94 -7.14
N VAL A 155 19.85 -11.94 -7.11
CA VAL A 155 19.05 -11.55 -5.94
C VAL A 155 17.77 -12.41 -5.81
N GLY A 156 17.82 -13.65 -6.27
CA GLY A 156 16.74 -14.62 -6.11
C GLY A 156 16.69 -15.20 -4.69
N GLY A 157 15.47 -15.38 -4.14
CA GLY A 157 15.25 -16.25 -2.97
C GLY A 157 15.07 -15.60 -1.60
N ALA A 158 15.25 -14.29 -1.42
CA ALA A 158 14.97 -13.67 -0.11
C ALA A 158 13.46 -13.48 0.12
N THR A 159 13.01 -13.68 1.37
CA THR A 159 11.64 -13.34 1.80
C THR A 159 11.38 -11.86 1.57
N GLN A 160 10.25 -11.54 0.95
CA GLN A 160 9.82 -10.17 0.75
C GLN A 160 9.21 -9.62 2.03
N ASN A 161 9.67 -8.47 2.48
CA ASN A 161 9.07 -7.74 3.57
C ASN A 161 8.45 -6.45 3.00
N VAL A 162 7.22 -6.21 3.38
CA VAL A 162 6.47 -5.02 2.95
C VAL A 162 5.88 -4.34 4.17
N THR A 163 6.06 -3.03 4.25
CA THR A 163 5.34 -2.15 5.18
C THR A 163 4.47 -1.22 4.37
N LEU A 164 3.17 -1.25 4.61
CA LEU A 164 2.22 -0.26 4.11
C LEU A 164 1.77 0.62 5.27
N ASN A 165 1.94 1.92 5.14
CA ASN A 165 1.20 2.93 5.89
C ASN A 165 0.26 3.62 4.92
N LEU A 166 -1.04 3.51 5.14
CA LEU A 166 -2.07 4.05 4.27
C LEU A 166 -2.95 4.98 5.07
N ASP A 167 -3.13 6.19 4.55
CA ASP A 167 -3.99 7.20 5.09
C ASP A 167 -5.16 7.46 4.14
N ILE A 168 -6.36 7.58 4.70
CA ILE A 168 -7.51 8.15 4.04
C ILE A 168 -7.78 9.48 4.73
N ILE A 169 -7.65 10.56 3.97
CA ILE A 169 -7.72 11.92 4.49
C ILE A 169 -8.84 12.65 3.76
N HIS A 170 -9.75 13.25 4.52
CA HIS A 170 -10.79 14.11 3.97
C HIS A 170 -10.22 15.45 3.48
N LYS A 171 -10.93 16.12 2.60
CA LYS A 171 -10.54 17.44 2.04
C LYS A 171 -10.33 18.55 3.09
N ASP A 172 -10.75 18.33 4.32
CA ASP A 172 -10.56 19.25 5.44
C ASP A 172 -9.29 18.89 6.26
N ASP A 173 -8.39 18.08 5.69
CA ASP A 173 -7.15 17.55 6.26
C ASP A 173 -7.33 16.61 7.46
N GLU A 174 -8.55 16.15 7.72
CA GLU A 174 -8.83 15.21 8.79
C GLU A 174 -8.54 13.76 8.37
N ILE A 175 -7.79 13.06 9.23
CA ILE A 175 -7.48 11.64 9.02
C ILE A 175 -8.69 10.79 9.37
N VAL A 176 -9.39 10.29 8.37
CA VAL A 176 -10.53 9.37 8.54
C VAL A 176 -10.06 7.97 8.91
N VAL A 177 -8.99 7.51 8.29
CA VAL A 177 -8.36 6.22 8.57
C VAL A 177 -6.85 6.34 8.50
N ASN A 178 -6.13 5.76 9.46
CA ASN A 178 -4.73 5.42 9.31
C ASN A 178 -4.55 3.91 9.50
N TYR A 179 -3.91 3.25 8.55
CA TYR A 179 -3.71 1.81 8.54
C TYR A 179 -2.25 1.47 8.31
N LEU A 180 -1.60 0.96 9.35
CA LEU A 180 -0.23 0.45 9.28
C LEU A 180 -0.22 -1.08 9.28
N LYS A 181 0.42 -1.67 8.28
CA LYS A 181 0.53 -3.11 8.15
C LYS A 181 1.89 -3.55 7.66
N ASN A 182 2.49 -4.49 8.40
CA ASN A 182 3.67 -5.23 7.96
C ASN A 182 3.26 -6.61 7.45
N ILE A 183 3.77 -6.98 6.28
CA ILE A 183 3.56 -8.30 5.69
C ILE A 183 4.91 -8.91 5.31
N LYS A 184 5.06 -10.19 5.63
CA LYS A 184 6.13 -11.02 5.08
C LYS A 184 5.52 -11.86 3.97
N GLY A 185 5.97 -11.64 2.74
CA GLY A 185 5.58 -12.43 1.58
C GLY A 185 6.42 -13.69 1.48
N GLY A 186 5.82 -14.78 1.00
CA GLY A 186 6.56 -15.99 0.65
C GLY A 186 7.42 -15.81 -0.61
N LEU A 187 8.26 -16.81 -0.91
CA LEU A 187 8.98 -16.89 -2.17
C LEU A 187 7.98 -16.88 -3.34
N GLY A 188 8.15 -15.95 -4.28
CA GLY A 188 7.32 -15.89 -5.48
C GLY A 188 6.02 -15.08 -5.36
N SER A 189 5.74 -14.43 -4.24
CA SER A 189 4.58 -13.52 -4.15
C SER A 189 4.76 -12.34 -5.11
N SER A 190 3.74 -12.11 -5.95
CA SER A 190 3.69 -10.91 -6.82
C SER A 190 3.24 -9.68 -6.04
N THR A 191 3.45 -8.49 -6.63
CA THR A 191 2.89 -7.23 -6.11
C THR A 191 1.39 -7.33 -5.91
N ASP A 192 0.68 -7.82 -6.92
CA ASP A 192 -0.77 -7.96 -6.88
C ASP A 192 -1.22 -8.89 -5.76
N ASP A 193 -0.51 -10.00 -5.50
CA ASP A 193 -0.82 -10.91 -4.39
C ASP A 193 -0.70 -10.20 -3.04
N ILE A 194 0.37 -9.44 -2.85
CA ILE A 194 0.62 -8.71 -1.60
C ILE A 194 -0.41 -7.61 -1.42
N ILE A 195 -0.67 -6.82 -2.47
CA ILE A 195 -1.71 -5.78 -2.44
C ILE A 195 -3.09 -6.39 -2.21
N ASN A 196 -3.44 -7.49 -2.86
CA ASN A 196 -4.71 -8.18 -2.63
C ASN A 196 -4.86 -8.66 -1.18
N VAL A 197 -3.79 -9.19 -0.58
CA VAL A 197 -3.79 -9.58 0.84
C VAL A 197 -3.94 -8.36 1.74
N LEU A 198 -3.23 -7.26 1.43
CA LEU A 198 -3.32 -5.99 2.16
C LEU A 198 -4.75 -5.45 2.07
N MET A 199 -5.26 -5.25 0.86
CA MET A 199 -6.58 -4.66 0.63
C MET A 199 -7.73 -5.52 1.19
N ARG A 200 -7.63 -6.85 1.10
CA ARG A 200 -8.62 -7.75 1.72
C ARG A 200 -8.69 -7.59 3.24
N LYS A 201 -7.54 -7.36 3.89
CA LYS A 201 -7.49 -7.14 5.36
C LYS A 201 -7.95 -5.75 5.74
N THR A 202 -7.63 -4.76 4.92
CA THR A 202 -7.98 -3.36 5.10
C THR A 202 -9.47 -3.11 4.84
N ALA A 203 -10.03 -3.76 3.81
CA ALA A 203 -11.40 -3.59 3.35
C ALA A 203 -12.49 -3.78 4.40
N ARG A 204 -12.26 -4.68 5.34
CA ARG A 204 -13.22 -4.93 6.43
C ARG A 204 -13.17 -3.85 7.50
N ARG A 205 -12.32 -2.84 7.32
CA ARG A 205 -12.00 -1.83 8.33
C ARG A 205 -11.99 -0.42 7.76
N ILE A 206 -12.07 -0.29 6.42
CA ILE A 206 -12.22 1.00 5.76
C ILE A 206 -13.71 1.34 5.73
N PRO A 207 -14.14 2.47 6.32
CA PRO A 207 -15.55 2.82 6.43
C PRO A 207 -16.25 3.11 5.10
N TYR A 208 -15.50 3.24 4.00
CA TYR A 208 -16.04 3.43 2.63
C TYR A 208 -16.48 2.14 1.94
N THR A 209 -16.39 0.98 2.61
CA THR A 209 -16.79 -0.32 2.04
C THR A 209 -17.62 -1.15 3.03
N ASP A 210 -18.64 -1.85 2.50
CA ASP A 210 -19.41 -2.89 3.20
C ASP A 210 -18.73 -4.27 3.14
#